data_f0f77fba7a55e1f04dd3d280fd3451ab
#
_entry.id   f0f77fba7a55e1f04dd3d280fd3451ab
#
_cell.length_a   1.000
_cell.length_b   1.000
_cell.length_c   1.000
_cell.angle_alpha   90.00
_cell.angle_beta   90.00
_cell.angle_gamma   90.00
#
_symmetry.space_group_name_H-M   'P 1'
#
loop_
_entity.id
_entity.type
_entity.pdbx_description
1 polymer ?
#
loop_
_entity_poly.entity_id
_entity_poly.type
_entity_poly.pdbx_seq_one_letter_code
_entity_poly.pdbx_strand_id
1 'polypeptide(L)'
;SSAASDVYKRQEDTYSVQGLGYACQVIDARDGSLITGHGAGKNGDVGRCIVGDVDPDSPGFEYYSSLQSGMYSCNGGGVVSTNYPTGIGSGVMYNAAIYWSGQGTREMYDRACIVSYKDNPDVNKTNKSRLVYFGHYGSNDGNHGTKYNPCYYGDFLGDYREEVILGSSDYRSIYIFSTNHPTTHRLRHLMTDHNYDMSQAMQNMGYNQGTNLGYYVGAETMK
;
A
#
# COMPACT_ATOMS: atom_id res chain seq x y z
N SER A 1 16.44 14.98 -12.44
CA SER A 1 16.14 13.57 -12.19
C SER A 1 15.99 13.41 -10.69
N SER A 2 14.78 13.44 -10.20
CA SER A 2 14.51 12.96 -8.86
C SER A 2 14.78 11.48 -8.88
N ALA A 3 15.88 11.04 -8.29
CA ALA A 3 16.03 9.65 -7.96
C ALA A 3 14.79 9.28 -7.13
N ALA A 4 13.98 8.35 -7.63
CA ALA A 4 13.08 7.64 -6.77
C ALA A 4 13.97 7.10 -5.65
N SER A 5 13.80 7.61 -4.45
CA SER A 5 14.46 7.02 -3.30
C SER A 5 13.90 5.62 -3.20
N ASP A 6 14.73 4.62 -3.45
CA ASP A 6 14.36 3.25 -3.21
C ASP A 6 14.02 3.13 -1.74
N VAL A 7 12.71 3.09 -1.47
CA VAL A 7 12.22 2.91 -0.11
C VAL A 7 12.36 1.43 0.19
N TYR A 8 13.44 1.06 0.84
CA TYR A 8 13.61 -0.28 1.36
C TYR A 8 12.75 -0.43 2.60
N LYS A 9 11.64 -1.11 2.43
CA LYS A 9 10.77 -1.50 3.53
C LYS A 9 11.38 -2.70 4.23
N ARG A 10 12.11 -2.49 5.31
CA ARG A 10 12.45 -3.56 6.23
C ARG A 10 11.30 -3.76 7.20
N GLN A 11 10.48 -4.76 6.94
CA GLN A 11 9.57 -5.29 7.91
C GLN A 11 10.34 -6.33 8.73
N GLU A 12 10.72 -5.96 9.93
CA GLU A 12 11.23 -6.92 10.89
C GLU A 12 10.28 -7.04 12.05
N ASP A 13 10.00 -8.27 12.42
CA ASP A 13 9.66 -8.64 13.79
C ASP A 13 10.92 -8.37 14.64
N THR A 14 11.26 -7.12 14.83
CA THR A 14 12.45 -6.77 15.59
C THR A 14 12.07 -6.64 17.05
N TYR A 15 12.56 -7.58 17.80
CA TYR A 15 13.04 -7.25 19.12
C TYR A 15 14.04 -6.12 18.92
N SER A 16 13.68 -4.90 19.29
CA SER A 16 14.60 -3.79 19.25
C SER A 16 15.74 -4.14 20.19
N VAL A 17 16.90 -4.45 19.64
CA VAL A 17 18.12 -4.49 20.42
C VAL A 17 18.31 -3.09 20.97
N GLN A 18 18.16 -2.95 22.27
CA GLN A 18 18.28 -1.74 23.08
C GLN A 18 18.77 -0.49 22.33
N GLY A 19 17.85 0.41 22.02
CA GLY A 19 18.16 1.82 21.81
C GLY A 19 18.37 2.30 20.37
N LEU A 20 18.37 1.46 19.35
CA LEU A 20 18.67 1.87 17.98
C LEU A 20 17.64 1.45 16.91
N GLY A 21 16.55 0.80 17.28
CA GLY A 21 15.56 0.32 16.35
C GLY A 21 14.41 1.30 16.14
N TYR A 22 14.06 1.55 14.89
CA TYR A 22 12.79 2.18 14.52
C TYR A 22 11.78 1.09 14.15
N ALA A 23 10.51 1.34 14.39
CA ALA A 23 9.43 0.46 13.95
C ALA A 23 9.31 0.42 12.41
N CYS A 24 9.63 1.52 11.76
CA CYS A 24 9.67 1.64 10.32
C CYS A 24 10.81 2.60 9.92
N GLN A 25 11.53 2.26 8.86
CA GLN A 25 12.69 3.04 8.41
C GLN A 25 12.60 3.27 6.90
N VAL A 26 13.07 4.43 6.48
CA VAL A 26 13.36 4.77 5.09
C VAL A 26 14.87 4.89 4.95
N ILE A 27 15.44 4.07 4.09
CA ILE A 27 16.89 3.95 3.92
C ILE A 27 17.24 4.28 2.47
N ASP A 28 18.29 5.05 2.28
CA ASP A 28 18.85 5.32 0.95
C ASP A 28 19.49 4.03 0.41
N ALA A 29 18.95 3.52 -0.70
CA ALA A 29 19.44 2.27 -1.29
C ALA A 29 20.82 2.42 -1.94
N ARG A 30 21.32 3.64 -2.17
CA ARG A 30 22.63 3.89 -2.79
C ARG A 30 23.77 3.59 -1.82
N ASP A 31 23.57 3.84 -0.53
CA ASP A 31 24.65 3.74 0.47
C ASP A 31 24.22 3.13 1.80
N GLY A 32 22.92 2.81 1.96
CA GLY A 32 22.38 2.25 3.18
C GLY A 32 22.18 3.25 4.31
N SER A 33 22.32 4.54 4.07
CA SER A 33 22.12 5.57 5.09
C SER A 33 20.66 5.70 5.46
N LEU A 34 20.40 5.98 6.76
CA LEU A 34 19.05 6.26 7.25
C LEU A 34 18.60 7.64 6.78
N ILE A 35 17.51 7.69 6.02
CA ILE A 35 16.84 8.95 5.65
C ILE A 35 15.95 9.41 6.78
N THR A 36 15.07 8.53 7.24
CA THR A 36 14.12 8.81 8.32
C THR A 36 13.58 7.52 8.94
N GLY A 37 12.90 7.63 10.07
CA GLY A 37 12.22 6.52 10.71
C GLY A 37 11.30 6.97 11.84
N HIS A 38 10.36 6.13 12.22
CA HIS A 38 9.47 6.40 13.33
C HIS A 38 9.33 5.20 14.27
N GLY A 39 8.76 5.45 15.48
CA GLY A 39 8.58 4.41 16.48
C GLY A 39 9.87 3.98 17.17
N ALA A 40 10.87 4.86 17.26
CA ALA A 40 12.13 4.56 17.94
C ALA A 40 11.90 4.11 19.40
N GLY A 41 12.62 3.07 19.80
CA GLY A 41 12.58 2.54 21.17
C GLY A 41 11.27 1.84 21.56
N LYS A 42 10.34 1.64 20.62
CA LYS A 42 9.13 0.86 20.89
C LYS A 42 9.38 -0.62 20.68
N ASN A 43 9.03 -1.42 21.68
CA ASN A 43 9.05 -2.87 21.60
C ASN A 43 7.65 -3.34 21.16
N GLY A 44 7.60 -4.19 20.15
CA GLY A 44 6.35 -4.77 19.70
C GLY A 44 6.45 -5.32 18.27
N ASP A 45 5.50 -6.15 17.92
CA ASP A 45 5.31 -6.61 16.55
C ASP A 45 4.78 -5.45 15.71
N VAL A 46 5.56 -5.01 14.74
CA VAL A 46 5.15 -3.99 13.78
C VAL A 46 4.12 -4.53 12.79
N GLY A 47 4.08 -5.86 12.63
CA GLY A 47 3.21 -6.50 11.67
C GLY A 47 3.58 -6.09 10.26
N ARG A 48 2.97 -5.02 9.77
CA ARG A 48 3.16 -4.51 8.41
C ARG A 48 3.27 -3.00 8.37
N CYS A 49 3.86 -2.50 7.31
CA CYS A 49 3.84 -1.09 6.98
C CYS A 49 3.49 -0.88 5.51
N ILE A 50 2.95 0.28 5.21
CA ILE A 50 2.68 0.73 3.85
C ILE A 50 3.72 1.77 3.46
N VAL A 51 4.07 1.76 2.18
CA VAL A 51 4.77 2.85 1.53
C VAL A 51 4.16 3.08 0.14
N GLY A 52 3.96 4.33 -0.21
CA GLY A 52 3.40 4.73 -1.51
C GLY A 52 2.99 6.19 -1.50
N ASP A 53 2.76 6.76 -2.68
CA ASP A 53 2.12 8.07 -2.81
C ASP A 53 0.61 7.87 -2.58
N VAL A 54 0.14 8.15 -1.37
CA VAL A 54 -1.25 7.96 -0.97
C VAL A 54 -1.99 9.27 -0.71
N ASP A 55 -1.27 10.36 -0.45
CA ASP A 55 -1.84 11.71 -0.28
C ASP A 55 -1.49 12.61 -1.46
N PRO A 56 -2.45 12.93 -2.35
CA PRO A 56 -2.17 13.77 -3.53
C PRO A 56 -1.73 15.20 -3.19
N ASP A 57 -1.90 15.64 -1.94
CA ASP A 57 -1.48 16.97 -1.49
C ASP A 57 -0.08 16.96 -0.85
N SER A 58 0.50 15.78 -0.65
CA SER A 58 1.84 15.61 -0.09
C SER A 58 2.78 15.05 -1.16
N PRO A 59 3.70 15.84 -1.74
CA PRO A 59 4.56 15.34 -2.80
C PRO A 59 5.49 14.21 -2.34
N GLY A 60 5.55 13.13 -3.11
CA GLY A 60 6.40 11.98 -2.85
C GLY A 60 5.69 10.84 -2.15
N PHE A 61 6.45 9.90 -1.62
CA PHE A 61 5.87 8.76 -0.91
C PHE A 61 5.63 9.06 0.56
N GLU A 62 4.51 8.55 1.06
CA GLU A 62 4.23 8.42 2.47
C GLU A 62 4.50 7.00 2.95
N TYR A 63 4.73 6.89 4.26
CA TYR A 63 4.83 5.61 4.94
C TYR A 63 4.18 5.63 6.31
N TYR A 64 3.69 4.47 6.75
CA TYR A 64 3.17 4.25 8.11
C TYR A 64 3.23 2.78 8.50
N SER A 65 3.17 2.52 9.80
CA SER A 65 3.17 1.17 10.37
C SER A 65 2.14 1.03 11.48
N SER A 66 1.83 -0.21 11.87
CA SER A 66 0.86 -0.48 12.92
C SER A 66 1.32 -0.05 14.33
N LEU A 67 2.62 0.09 14.55
CA LEU A 67 3.18 0.33 15.89
C LEU A 67 3.03 1.78 16.37
N GLN A 68 2.93 2.73 15.46
CA GLN A 68 2.78 4.14 15.81
C GLN A 68 1.76 4.79 14.91
N SER A 69 0.79 5.47 15.49
CA SER A 69 -0.22 6.21 14.74
C SER A 69 0.40 7.36 13.94
N GLY A 70 -0.24 7.66 12.83
CA GLY A 70 0.17 8.71 11.91
C GLY A 70 0.75 8.19 10.61
N MET A 71 0.87 9.09 9.67
CA MET A 71 1.45 8.90 8.35
C MET A 71 2.56 9.93 8.15
N TYR A 72 3.67 9.51 7.57
CA TYR A 72 4.91 10.28 7.51
C TYR A 72 5.40 10.35 6.08
N SER A 73 6.01 11.48 5.72
CA SER A 73 6.66 11.63 4.43
C SER A 73 7.98 10.84 4.39
N CYS A 74 8.22 10.11 3.32
CA CYS A 74 9.52 9.50 3.04
C CYS A 74 10.62 10.57 2.82
N ASN A 75 10.22 11.79 2.48
CA ASN A 75 11.13 12.90 2.29
C ASN A 75 11.39 13.63 3.63
N GLY A 76 12.28 13.08 4.43
CA GLY A 76 12.70 13.67 5.71
C GLY A 76 11.82 13.39 6.91
N GLY A 77 10.77 12.58 6.79
CA GLY A 77 10.00 12.07 7.95
C GLY A 77 9.02 13.05 8.59
N GLY A 78 8.66 14.11 7.89
CA GLY A 78 7.61 15.03 8.37
C GLY A 78 6.27 14.32 8.55
N VAL A 79 5.50 14.70 9.59
CA VAL A 79 4.16 14.16 9.81
C VAL A 79 3.21 14.71 8.75
N VAL A 80 2.64 13.83 7.94
CA VAL A 80 1.60 14.16 6.94
C VAL A 80 0.23 14.12 7.61
N SER A 81 0.00 13.13 8.45
CA SER A 81 -1.25 13.01 9.20
C SER A 81 -1.01 12.33 10.55
N THR A 82 -1.81 12.69 11.54
CA THR A 82 -1.85 11.98 12.83
C THR A 82 -2.76 10.77 12.81
N ASN A 83 -3.51 10.56 11.74
CA ASN A 83 -4.47 9.47 11.57
C ASN A 83 -4.04 8.53 10.46
N TYR A 84 -4.46 7.27 10.58
CA TYR A 84 -4.36 6.29 9.50
C TYR A 84 -5.62 6.29 8.62
N PRO A 85 -5.50 5.85 7.38
CA PRO A 85 -6.65 5.35 6.63
C PRO A 85 -7.24 4.14 7.35
N THR A 86 -8.55 4.15 7.56
CA THR A 86 -9.28 3.04 8.17
C THR A 86 -10.29 2.44 7.19
N GLY A 87 -10.36 1.12 7.20
CA GLY A 87 -11.31 0.35 6.40
C GLY A 87 -12.52 -0.13 7.20
N ILE A 88 -12.84 -1.40 7.05
CA ILE A 88 -13.95 -2.03 7.74
C ILE A 88 -13.63 -2.15 9.24
N GLY A 89 -14.58 -1.71 10.08
CA GLY A 89 -14.46 -1.89 11.52
C GLY A 89 -13.31 -1.14 12.18
N SER A 90 -12.97 0.04 11.67
CA SER A 90 -11.86 0.87 12.18
C SER A 90 -10.46 0.22 12.15
N GLY A 91 -10.32 -0.87 11.41
CA GLY A 91 -9.00 -1.49 11.19
C GLY A 91 -8.10 -0.60 10.32
N VAL A 92 -6.83 -0.49 10.69
CA VAL A 92 -5.82 0.21 9.90
C VAL A 92 -5.53 -0.57 8.62
N MET A 93 -5.50 0.13 7.49
CA MET A 93 -5.25 -0.44 6.18
C MET A 93 -3.75 -0.46 5.89
N TYR A 94 -3.08 -1.58 6.10
CA TYR A 94 -1.63 -1.69 5.91
C TYR A 94 -1.16 -2.99 5.21
N ASN A 95 -2.04 -3.61 4.45
CA ASN A 95 -1.68 -4.84 3.73
C ASN A 95 -0.94 -4.53 2.42
N ALA A 96 -1.51 -3.66 1.58
CA ALA A 96 -0.90 -3.25 0.31
C ALA A 96 -1.31 -1.82 -0.06
N ALA A 97 -0.49 -1.19 -0.91
CA ALA A 97 -0.82 0.06 -1.59
C ALA A 97 -0.91 -0.25 -3.09
N ILE A 98 -2.06 0.03 -3.71
CA ILE A 98 -2.37 -0.36 -5.09
C ILE A 98 -2.83 0.83 -5.93
N TYR A 99 -2.57 0.79 -7.23
CA TYR A 99 -3.10 1.76 -8.20
C TYR A 99 -4.52 1.35 -8.61
N TRP A 100 -5.54 1.87 -7.91
CA TRP A 100 -6.92 1.50 -8.17
C TRP A 100 -7.73 2.58 -8.89
N SER A 101 -7.72 3.80 -8.36
CA SER A 101 -8.58 4.87 -8.89
C SER A 101 -8.11 5.43 -10.22
N GLY A 102 -6.83 5.26 -10.55
CA GLY A 102 -6.24 5.85 -11.74
C GLY A 102 -5.94 7.35 -11.62
N GLN A 103 -5.80 7.87 -10.43
CA GLN A 103 -5.49 9.29 -10.15
C GLN A 103 -4.01 9.55 -9.88
N GLY A 104 -3.16 8.55 -10.03
CA GLY A 104 -1.72 8.65 -9.79
C GLY A 104 -1.31 8.32 -8.37
N THR A 105 -2.18 8.49 -7.40
CA THR A 105 -1.96 7.99 -6.04
C THR A 105 -2.25 6.52 -5.93
N ARG A 106 -1.73 5.91 -4.87
CA ARG A 106 -2.08 4.55 -4.48
C ARG A 106 -3.15 4.57 -3.40
N GLU A 107 -4.11 3.69 -3.52
CA GLU A 107 -5.08 3.40 -2.49
C GLU A 107 -4.60 2.25 -1.61
N MET A 108 -5.10 2.18 -0.39
CA MET A 108 -4.73 1.12 0.53
C MET A 108 -5.70 -0.05 0.43
N TYR A 109 -5.13 -1.23 0.35
CA TYR A 109 -5.87 -2.49 0.37
C TYR A 109 -5.64 -3.22 1.69
N ASP A 110 -6.70 -3.70 2.29
CA ASP A 110 -6.67 -4.69 3.37
C ASP A 110 -8.03 -5.39 3.47
N ARG A 111 -8.02 -6.69 3.79
CA ARG A 111 -9.20 -7.49 4.12
C ARG A 111 -10.33 -7.32 3.08
N ALA A 112 -10.02 -7.55 1.82
CA ALA A 112 -10.95 -7.39 0.68
C ALA A 112 -11.60 -6.00 0.57
N CYS A 113 -10.94 -4.97 1.10
CA CYS A 113 -11.40 -3.59 1.09
C CYS A 113 -10.33 -2.69 0.46
N ILE A 114 -10.76 -1.70 -0.32
CA ILE A 114 -9.91 -0.63 -0.81
C ILE A 114 -10.41 0.69 -0.24
N VAL A 115 -9.49 1.47 0.32
CA VAL A 115 -9.77 2.81 0.81
C VAL A 115 -8.81 3.83 0.19
N SER A 116 -9.31 5.01 -0.07
CA SER A 116 -8.51 6.19 -0.39
C SER A 116 -8.09 6.90 0.89
N TYR A 117 -6.94 7.56 0.90
CA TYR A 117 -6.54 8.41 2.02
C TYR A 117 -7.47 9.63 2.15
N LYS A 118 -7.86 10.25 1.04
CA LYS A 118 -8.80 11.36 1.04
C LYS A 118 -10.24 10.88 1.27
N ASP A 119 -11.02 11.72 1.95
CA ASP A 119 -12.45 11.46 2.13
C ASP A 119 -13.14 11.32 0.78
N ASN A 120 -13.87 10.23 0.61
CA ASN A 120 -14.81 10.10 -0.50
C ASN A 120 -16.16 10.69 -0.07
N PRO A 121 -16.64 11.78 -0.69
CA PRO A 121 -17.89 12.43 -0.29
C PRO A 121 -19.12 11.54 -0.46
N ASP A 122 -19.04 10.52 -1.31
CA ASP A 122 -20.15 9.61 -1.63
C ASP A 122 -20.27 8.44 -0.64
N VAL A 123 -19.36 8.32 0.32
CA VAL A 123 -19.35 7.25 1.32
C VAL A 123 -19.88 7.77 2.65
N ASN A 124 -20.66 6.94 3.34
CA ASN A 124 -21.21 7.32 4.62
C ASN A 124 -20.12 7.62 5.67
N LYS A 125 -20.49 8.36 6.71
CA LYS A 125 -19.54 8.92 7.70
C LYS A 125 -18.65 7.89 8.39
N THR A 126 -19.04 6.62 8.47
CA THR A 126 -18.29 5.57 9.15
C THR A 126 -17.24 4.90 8.27
N ASN A 127 -17.33 5.08 6.94
CA ASN A 127 -16.44 4.50 5.95
C ASN A 127 -16.12 5.50 4.83
N LYS A 128 -15.86 6.74 5.20
CA LYS A 128 -15.74 7.88 4.27
C LYS A 128 -14.75 7.66 3.12
N SER A 129 -13.65 7.00 3.39
CA SER A 129 -12.61 6.77 2.42
C SER A 129 -12.72 5.43 1.67
N ARG A 130 -13.72 4.60 2.00
CA ARG A 130 -13.86 3.29 1.36
C ARG A 130 -14.40 3.42 -0.06
N LEU A 131 -13.60 2.94 -1.02
CA LEU A 131 -13.98 2.88 -2.43
C LEU A 131 -14.76 1.61 -2.75
N VAL A 132 -14.32 0.46 -2.23
CA VAL A 132 -14.96 -0.84 -2.48
C VAL A 132 -14.75 -1.80 -1.32
N TYR A 133 -15.74 -2.68 -1.13
CA TYR A 133 -15.61 -3.90 -0.32
C TYR A 133 -16.02 -5.10 -1.17
N PHE A 134 -15.08 -5.95 -1.52
CA PHE A 134 -15.28 -7.06 -2.42
C PHE A 134 -16.19 -8.16 -1.86
N GLY A 135 -16.30 -8.24 -0.54
CA GLY A 135 -17.25 -9.15 0.11
C GLY A 135 -18.71 -8.93 -0.30
N HIS A 136 -19.09 -7.72 -0.70
CA HIS A 136 -20.42 -7.45 -1.26
C HIS A 136 -20.68 -8.17 -2.58
N TYR A 137 -19.63 -8.60 -3.27
CA TYR A 137 -19.68 -9.33 -4.53
C TYR A 137 -19.42 -10.82 -4.35
N GLY A 138 -19.36 -11.29 -3.10
CA GLY A 138 -19.22 -12.71 -2.77
C GLY A 138 -17.79 -13.22 -2.62
N SER A 139 -16.78 -12.33 -2.56
CA SER A 139 -15.41 -12.75 -2.25
C SER A 139 -15.24 -13.13 -0.78
N ASN A 140 -14.20 -13.95 -0.50
CA ASN A 140 -13.65 -14.06 0.85
C ASN A 140 -12.82 -12.80 1.20
N ASP A 141 -12.37 -12.71 2.46
CA ASP A 141 -11.58 -11.58 2.94
C ASP A 141 -10.10 -11.62 2.52
N GLY A 142 -9.67 -12.69 1.86
CA GLY A 142 -8.29 -12.94 1.48
C GLY A 142 -7.71 -14.19 2.10
N ASN A 143 -6.46 -14.48 1.77
CA ASN A 143 -5.73 -15.64 2.28
C ASN A 143 -5.17 -15.34 3.67
N HIS A 144 -5.04 -16.38 4.48
CA HIS A 144 -4.43 -16.30 5.80
C HIS A 144 -5.18 -15.38 6.78
N GLY A 145 -5.97 -15.96 7.67
CA GLY A 145 -6.94 -15.26 8.55
C GLY A 145 -6.40 -14.18 9.48
N THR A 146 -5.09 -13.96 9.56
CA THR A 146 -4.49 -12.83 10.29
C THR A 146 -3.89 -11.77 9.38
N LYS A 147 -3.64 -12.09 8.12
CA LYS A 147 -2.95 -11.21 7.17
C LYS A 147 -3.85 -10.73 6.04
N TYR A 148 -4.84 -11.55 5.63
CA TYR A 148 -5.84 -11.19 4.63
C TYR A 148 -5.27 -10.72 3.29
N ASN A 149 -4.18 -11.39 2.86
CA ASN A 149 -3.60 -11.10 1.54
C ASN A 149 -4.59 -11.48 0.44
N PRO A 150 -4.65 -10.75 -0.66
CA PRO A 150 -5.33 -11.25 -1.85
C PRO A 150 -4.59 -12.49 -2.37
N CYS A 151 -5.26 -13.29 -3.20
CA CYS A 151 -4.57 -14.38 -3.90
C CYS A 151 -3.43 -13.82 -4.76
N TYR A 152 -3.70 -12.69 -5.41
CA TYR A 152 -2.75 -11.93 -6.20
C TYR A 152 -3.32 -10.53 -6.49
N TYR A 153 -2.48 -9.54 -6.73
CA TYR A 153 -2.87 -8.25 -7.27
C TYR A 153 -1.79 -7.69 -8.18
N GLY A 154 -2.19 -6.93 -9.19
CA GLY A 154 -1.27 -6.34 -10.15
C GLY A 154 -1.98 -5.86 -11.39
N ASP A 155 -1.26 -5.17 -12.26
CA ASP A 155 -1.73 -4.69 -13.54
C ASP A 155 -1.79 -5.83 -14.57
N PHE A 156 -2.87 -6.62 -14.57
CA PHE A 156 -3.05 -7.74 -15.51
C PHE A 156 -3.66 -7.31 -16.82
N LEU A 157 -4.47 -6.24 -16.79
CA LEU A 157 -5.18 -5.77 -17.97
C LEU A 157 -4.35 -4.77 -18.77
N GLY A 158 -3.21 -4.33 -18.24
CA GLY A 158 -2.24 -3.51 -18.96
C GLY A 158 -2.61 -2.05 -19.07
N ASP A 159 -3.44 -1.56 -18.17
CA ASP A 159 -3.88 -0.16 -18.17
C ASP A 159 -3.32 0.65 -16.97
N TYR A 160 -2.28 0.12 -16.32
CA TYR A 160 -1.56 0.56 -15.12
C TYR A 160 -2.38 0.51 -13.81
N ARG A 161 -3.67 0.37 -13.87
CA ARG A 161 -4.48 0.14 -12.68
C ARG A 161 -4.39 -1.34 -12.30
N GLU A 162 -4.28 -1.58 -11.01
CA GLU A 162 -4.01 -2.93 -10.52
C GLU A 162 -5.32 -3.65 -10.20
N GLU A 163 -5.48 -4.85 -10.73
CA GLU A 163 -6.58 -5.76 -10.41
C GLU A 163 -6.29 -6.52 -9.14
N VAL A 164 -7.35 -7.03 -8.51
CA VAL A 164 -7.28 -7.88 -7.32
C VAL A 164 -7.91 -9.23 -7.60
N ILE A 165 -7.20 -10.31 -7.29
CA ILE A 165 -7.72 -11.68 -7.37
C ILE A 165 -8.04 -12.18 -5.96
N LEU A 166 -9.29 -12.61 -5.77
CA LEU A 166 -9.78 -13.19 -4.51
C LEU A 166 -10.54 -14.48 -4.78
N GLY A 167 -10.54 -15.39 -3.82
CA GLY A 167 -11.44 -16.53 -3.83
C GLY A 167 -12.89 -16.11 -3.51
N SER A 168 -13.84 -16.90 -3.96
CA SER A 168 -15.22 -16.78 -3.48
C SER A 168 -15.34 -17.17 -2.00
N SER A 169 -16.38 -16.70 -1.34
CA SER A 169 -16.65 -17.01 0.07
C SER A 169 -16.91 -18.52 0.31
N ASP A 170 -17.36 -19.24 -0.72
CA ASP A 170 -17.58 -20.69 -0.68
C ASP A 170 -16.37 -21.49 -1.21
N TYR A 171 -15.26 -20.82 -1.57
CA TYR A 171 -14.02 -21.40 -2.09
C TYR A 171 -14.15 -22.21 -3.38
N ARG A 172 -15.20 -21.97 -4.18
CA ARG A 172 -15.45 -22.71 -5.44
C ARG A 172 -15.07 -21.93 -6.69
N SER A 173 -14.82 -20.64 -6.55
CA SER A 173 -14.56 -19.74 -7.65
C SER A 173 -13.44 -18.77 -7.32
N ILE A 174 -12.82 -18.22 -8.35
CA ILE A 174 -11.86 -17.13 -8.26
C ILE A 174 -12.50 -15.92 -8.95
N TYR A 175 -12.44 -14.78 -8.29
CA TYR A 175 -12.88 -13.50 -8.82
C TYR A 175 -11.68 -12.64 -9.18
N ILE A 176 -11.77 -11.98 -10.32
CA ILE A 176 -10.86 -10.91 -10.72
C ILE A 176 -11.66 -9.62 -10.65
N PHE A 177 -11.22 -8.71 -9.82
CA PHE A 177 -11.82 -7.40 -9.65
C PHE A 177 -10.96 -6.35 -10.34
N SER A 178 -11.55 -5.59 -11.23
CA SER A 178 -10.96 -4.40 -11.81
C SER A 178 -11.83 -3.18 -11.51
N THR A 179 -11.22 -2.00 -11.58
CA THR A 179 -11.92 -0.75 -11.34
C THR A 179 -12.66 -0.28 -12.59
N ASN A 180 -13.80 0.36 -12.39
CA ASN A 180 -14.52 1.06 -13.45
C ASN A 180 -14.40 2.60 -13.32
N HIS A 181 -13.54 3.09 -12.45
CA HIS A 181 -13.29 4.53 -12.33
C HIS A 181 -12.75 5.09 -13.64
N PRO A 182 -13.34 6.16 -14.18
CA PRO A 182 -12.80 6.79 -15.36
C PRO A 182 -11.47 7.48 -15.05
N THR A 183 -10.52 7.37 -15.97
CA THR A 183 -9.27 8.11 -15.91
C THR A 183 -8.87 8.59 -17.30
N THR A 184 -8.28 9.79 -17.36
CA THR A 184 -7.65 10.34 -18.57
C THR A 184 -6.17 10.04 -18.63
N HIS A 185 -5.59 9.59 -17.52
CA HIS A 185 -4.18 9.26 -17.46
C HIS A 185 -3.87 7.97 -18.22
N ARG A 186 -2.67 7.92 -18.78
CA ARG A 186 -2.16 6.76 -19.52
C ARG A 186 -0.72 6.51 -19.13
N LEU A 187 -0.47 5.36 -18.55
CA LEU A 187 0.86 4.85 -18.30
C LEU A 187 1.09 3.59 -19.13
N ARG A 188 2.35 3.21 -19.23
CA ARG A 188 2.69 1.90 -19.78
C ARG A 188 2.21 0.80 -18.83
N HIS A 189 1.95 -0.35 -19.38
CA HIS A 189 1.73 -1.59 -18.62
C HIS A 189 2.85 -1.76 -17.58
N LEU A 190 2.48 -1.83 -16.31
CA LEU A 190 3.47 -1.82 -15.22
C LEU A 190 4.40 -3.04 -15.27
N MET A 191 3.93 -4.19 -15.80
CA MET A 191 4.75 -5.38 -16.01
C MET A 191 5.91 -5.19 -16.99
N THR A 192 5.98 -4.07 -17.71
CA THR A 192 7.15 -3.72 -18.53
C THR A 192 8.32 -3.19 -17.71
N ASP A 193 8.09 -2.86 -16.46
CA ASP A 193 9.12 -2.50 -15.51
C ASP A 193 9.65 -3.75 -14.81
N HIS A 194 10.96 -3.96 -14.86
CA HIS A 194 11.58 -5.16 -14.33
C HIS A 194 11.40 -5.31 -12.81
N ASN A 195 11.47 -4.22 -12.05
CA ASN A 195 11.28 -4.29 -10.60
C ASN A 195 9.84 -4.65 -10.25
N TYR A 196 8.89 -4.11 -11.00
CA TYR A 196 7.48 -4.46 -10.84
C TYR A 196 7.24 -5.94 -11.16
N ASP A 197 7.73 -6.43 -12.31
CA ASP A 197 7.61 -7.83 -12.71
C ASP A 197 8.20 -8.78 -11.66
N MET A 198 9.40 -8.48 -11.17
CA MET A 198 10.02 -9.26 -10.11
C MET A 198 9.22 -9.21 -8.80
N SER A 199 8.66 -8.06 -8.44
CA SER A 199 7.82 -7.94 -7.25
C SER A 199 6.51 -8.73 -7.38
N GLN A 200 5.95 -8.81 -8.59
CA GLN A 200 4.80 -9.65 -8.89
C GLN A 200 5.10 -11.13 -8.69
N ALA A 201 6.25 -11.60 -9.19
CA ALA A 201 6.69 -12.98 -9.01
C ALA A 201 6.91 -13.36 -7.53
N MET A 202 7.17 -12.38 -6.68
CA MET A 202 7.44 -12.58 -5.26
C MET A 202 6.22 -12.43 -4.35
N GLN A 203 5.05 -12.09 -4.89
CA GLN A 203 3.83 -11.97 -4.08
C GLN A 203 3.52 -13.29 -3.35
N ASN A 204 3.10 -13.15 -2.09
CA ASN A 204 2.77 -14.28 -1.21
C ASN A 204 3.95 -15.21 -0.87
N MET A 205 5.17 -14.85 -1.23
CA MET A 205 6.37 -15.51 -0.74
C MET A 205 6.73 -14.97 0.64
N GLY A 206 6.41 -15.72 1.69
CA GLY A 206 6.55 -15.25 3.06
C GLY A 206 5.59 -14.09 3.36
N TYR A 207 6.12 -12.98 3.83
CA TYR A 207 5.35 -11.76 4.12
C TYR A 207 5.55 -10.67 3.07
N ASN A 208 6.00 -11.02 1.89
CA ASN A 208 6.23 -10.05 0.83
C ASN A 208 4.90 -9.50 0.28
N GLN A 209 4.79 -8.19 0.19
CA GLN A 209 3.52 -7.52 -0.06
C GLN A 209 3.60 -6.39 -1.08
N GLY A 210 4.76 -6.15 -1.62
CA GLY A 210 4.92 -4.99 -2.48
C GLY A 210 4.72 -5.30 -3.95
N THR A 211 3.98 -4.49 -4.65
CA THR A 211 4.21 -4.23 -6.06
C THR A 211 5.01 -2.94 -6.12
N ASN A 212 6.26 -3.00 -6.55
CA ASN A 212 7.17 -1.85 -6.53
C ASN A 212 7.68 -1.56 -7.92
N LEU A 213 7.49 -0.32 -8.38
CA LEU A 213 8.08 0.18 -9.61
C LEU A 213 9.53 0.58 -9.41
N GLY A 214 10.34 0.43 -10.44
CA GLY A 214 11.71 0.93 -10.50
C GLY A 214 11.79 2.45 -10.75
N TYR A 215 10.65 3.12 -10.81
CA TYR A 215 10.54 4.56 -11.00
C TYR A 215 9.35 5.13 -10.23
N TYR A 216 9.39 6.42 -9.99
CA TYR A 216 8.33 7.11 -9.27
C TYR A 216 7.12 7.40 -10.16
N VAL A 217 5.94 7.05 -9.66
CA VAL A 217 4.64 7.47 -10.17
C VAL A 217 3.85 8.02 -9.00
N GLY A 218 3.42 9.26 -9.13
CA GLY A 218 2.62 9.95 -8.12
C GLY A 218 1.68 10.96 -8.76
N ALA A 219 0.79 11.53 -7.96
CA ALA A 219 -0.23 12.47 -8.43
C ALA A 219 0.35 13.66 -9.20
N GLU A 220 1.50 14.18 -8.75
CA GLU A 220 2.17 15.31 -9.40
C GLU A 220 2.81 14.96 -10.75
N THR A 221 3.06 13.68 -11.04
CA THR A 221 3.63 13.23 -12.32
C THR A 221 2.59 12.95 -13.38
N MET A 222 1.31 12.89 -13.00
CA MET A 222 0.17 12.56 -13.85
C MET A 222 -0.56 13.80 -14.41
N LYS A 223 0.13 14.89 -14.61
CA LYS A 223 -0.45 16.15 -15.14
C LYS A 223 -0.72 16.11 -16.63
#